data_25a130593cc34657b426b3de16891ca2
#
_entry.id   25a130593cc34657b426b3de16891ca2
#
_cell.length_a   1.000
_cell.length_b   1.000
_cell.length_c   1.000
_cell.angle_alpha   90.00
_cell.angle_beta   90.00
_cell.angle_gamma   90.00
#
_symmetry.space_group_name_H-M   'P 1'
#
loop_
_entity.id
_entity.type
_entity.pdbx_description
1 polymer ?
#
loop_
_entity_poly.entity_id
_entity_poly.type
_entity_poly.pdbx_seq_one_letter_code
_entity_poly.pdbx_strand_id
1 'polypeptide(L)'
;MPALVQQTAQLLAFPGRGISMRAALTPALKYHRLPEQLIEAFLREALAFRGCGIDEALTRVLAARMHAAPLDLANSTRIFLIGPSGAGRSSVAAKLVETAARAGHNQLVVIDSQGFNPRNLKARAAFGCVGDRGQVETIGVVSALADAEEVSETIAAFQLKRLIVTGLDMAGRFGALTAAVTQGAQLAHVTRAPDADAPLETLSPGDLANLLLG
;
A
#
# COMPACT_ATOMS: atom_id res chain seq x y z
N MET A 1 -21.07 -9.04 -1.72
CA MET A 1 -20.16 -9.08 -2.90
C MET A 1 -20.85 -8.40 -4.06
N PRO A 2 -20.27 -7.35 -4.68
CA PRO A 2 -20.88 -6.73 -5.85
C PRO A 2 -20.86 -7.68 -7.04
N ALA A 3 -21.93 -7.66 -7.85
CA ALA A 3 -22.16 -8.55 -8.99
C ALA A 3 -20.97 -8.61 -9.99
N LEU A 4 -20.20 -7.55 -10.10
CA LEU A 4 -19.03 -7.46 -10.99
C LEU A 4 -17.89 -8.40 -10.56
N VAL A 5 -17.65 -8.52 -9.24
CA VAL A 5 -16.62 -9.42 -8.68
C VAL A 5 -17.02 -10.88 -8.88
N GLN A 6 -18.31 -11.19 -8.72
CA GLN A 6 -18.82 -12.52 -9.04
C GLN A 6 -18.73 -12.83 -10.54
N GLN A 7 -18.93 -11.84 -11.39
CA GLN A 7 -18.83 -11.98 -12.84
C GLN A 7 -17.38 -12.21 -13.28
N THR A 8 -16.43 -11.54 -12.66
CA THR A 8 -14.98 -11.74 -12.91
C THR A 8 -14.54 -13.12 -12.41
N ALA A 9 -14.95 -13.54 -11.22
CA ALA A 9 -14.67 -14.87 -10.68
C ALA A 9 -15.30 -15.99 -11.54
N GLN A 10 -16.52 -15.80 -12.06
CA GLN A 10 -17.17 -16.74 -13.01
C GLN A 10 -16.44 -16.79 -14.35
N LEU A 11 -15.90 -15.69 -14.85
CA LEU A 11 -15.12 -15.64 -16.10
C LEU A 11 -13.76 -16.35 -15.96
N LEU A 12 -13.16 -16.33 -14.77
CA LEU A 12 -11.92 -17.03 -14.46
C LEU A 12 -12.12 -18.55 -14.26
N ALA A 13 -13.33 -18.99 -13.90
CA ALA A 13 -13.66 -20.39 -13.60
C ALA A 13 -13.94 -21.26 -14.85
N PHE A 14 -14.04 -20.68 -16.06
CA PHE A 14 -14.32 -21.44 -17.29
C PHE A 14 -13.14 -21.49 -18.25
N PRO A 15 -12.35 -22.59 -18.27
CA PRO A 15 -11.18 -22.73 -19.16
C PRO A 15 -11.52 -22.99 -20.63
N GLY A 16 -12.76 -22.73 -21.07
CA GLY A 16 -13.24 -23.15 -22.40
C GLY A 16 -13.49 -22.05 -23.45
N ARG A 17 -13.38 -20.77 -23.10
CA ARG A 17 -13.45 -19.67 -24.11
C ARG A 17 -12.34 -18.68 -23.80
N GLY A 18 -11.38 -18.54 -24.68
CA GLY A 18 -10.21 -17.68 -24.55
C GLY A 18 -10.56 -16.21 -24.37
N ILE A 19 -10.94 -15.83 -23.13
CA ILE A 19 -11.04 -14.43 -22.75
C ILE A 19 -9.62 -13.88 -22.79
N SER A 20 -9.40 -12.83 -23.57
CA SER A 20 -8.09 -12.22 -23.60
C SER A 20 -7.73 -11.68 -22.22
N MET A 21 -6.48 -11.80 -21.81
CA MET A 21 -5.95 -11.26 -20.53
C MET A 21 -6.36 -9.79 -20.33
N ARG A 22 -6.33 -8.98 -21.40
CA ARG A 22 -6.81 -7.58 -21.37
C ARG A 22 -8.29 -7.50 -20.99
N ALA A 23 -9.15 -8.34 -21.58
CA ALA A 23 -10.58 -8.31 -21.31
C ALA A 23 -10.92 -8.71 -19.87
N ALA A 24 -10.10 -9.55 -19.25
CA ALA A 24 -10.28 -9.95 -17.84
C ALA A 24 -9.70 -8.93 -16.87
N LEU A 25 -8.47 -8.44 -17.08
CA LEU A 25 -7.80 -7.53 -16.16
C LEU A 25 -8.40 -6.13 -16.16
N THR A 26 -8.82 -5.59 -17.32
CA THR A 26 -9.31 -4.20 -17.40
C THR A 26 -10.49 -3.92 -16.46
N PRO A 27 -11.55 -4.73 -16.41
CA PRO A 27 -12.65 -4.49 -15.48
C PRO A 27 -12.24 -4.58 -14.02
N ALA A 28 -11.39 -5.54 -13.66
CA ALA A 28 -10.90 -5.72 -12.29
C ALA A 28 -10.09 -4.49 -11.82
N LEU A 29 -9.13 -4.03 -12.61
CA LEU A 29 -8.31 -2.87 -12.27
C LEU A 29 -9.14 -1.56 -12.22
N LYS A 30 -10.11 -1.39 -13.12
CA LYS A 30 -11.05 -0.26 -13.10
C LYS A 30 -11.96 -0.29 -11.88
N TYR A 31 -12.43 -1.46 -11.46
CA TYR A 31 -13.22 -1.61 -10.25
C TYR A 31 -12.47 -1.07 -9.03
N HIS A 32 -11.17 -1.34 -8.95
CA HIS A 32 -10.31 -0.87 -7.86
C HIS A 32 -9.89 0.60 -8.00
N ARG A 33 -10.37 1.33 -9.01
CA ARG A 33 -10.07 2.75 -9.26
C ARG A 33 -8.59 3.03 -9.42
N LEU A 34 -7.87 2.15 -10.12
CA LEU A 34 -6.51 2.45 -10.52
C LEU A 34 -6.51 3.58 -11.56
N PRO A 35 -5.54 4.50 -11.52
CA PRO A 35 -5.33 5.48 -12.58
C PRO A 35 -5.17 4.82 -13.95
N GLU A 36 -5.76 5.39 -15.00
CA GLU A 36 -5.77 4.81 -16.36
C GLU A 36 -4.35 4.50 -16.87
N GLN A 37 -3.39 5.38 -16.57
CA GLN A 37 -1.98 5.20 -16.94
C GLN A 37 -1.38 3.95 -16.28
N LEU A 38 -1.74 3.67 -15.03
CA LEU A 38 -1.28 2.49 -14.30
C LEU A 38 -1.93 1.22 -14.85
N ILE A 39 -3.23 1.28 -15.18
CA ILE A 39 -3.96 0.18 -15.84
C ILE A 39 -3.28 -0.19 -17.16
N GLU A 40 -3.02 0.77 -18.04
CA GLU A 40 -2.38 0.50 -19.32
C GLU A 40 -0.93 -0.02 -19.16
N ALA A 41 -0.21 0.46 -18.16
CA ALA A 41 1.12 -0.09 -17.84
C ALA A 41 1.02 -1.56 -17.40
N PHE A 42 0.11 -1.89 -16.48
CA PHE A 42 -0.09 -3.27 -16.01
C PHE A 42 -0.52 -4.20 -17.14
N LEU A 43 -1.45 -3.76 -17.99
CA LEU A 43 -1.91 -4.54 -19.13
C LEU A 43 -0.77 -4.82 -20.12
N ARG A 44 0.04 -3.82 -20.43
CA ARG A 44 1.18 -3.97 -21.34
C ARG A 44 2.20 -5.00 -20.82
N GLU A 45 2.52 -4.92 -19.53
CA GLU A 45 3.49 -5.82 -18.90
C GLU A 45 2.90 -7.23 -18.73
N ALA A 46 1.64 -7.36 -18.30
CA ALA A 46 0.99 -8.65 -18.16
C ALA A 46 0.89 -9.40 -19.49
N LEU A 47 0.60 -8.69 -20.57
CA LEU A 47 0.54 -9.29 -21.94
C LEU A 47 1.89 -9.78 -22.45
N ALA A 48 3.01 -9.32 -21.88
CA ALA A 48 4.34 -9.82 -22.22
C ALA A 48 4.59 -11.24 -21.67
N PHE A 49 3.88 -11.66 -20.63
CA PHE A 49 3.98 -13.00 -20.05
C PHE A 49 3.10 -13.99 -20.80
N ARG A 50 3.63 -14.56 -21.90
CA ARG A 50 2.90 -15.54 -22.71
C ARG A 50 2.79 -16.88 -21.98
N GLY A 51 1.60 -17.49 -22.03
CA GLY A 51 1.34 -18.82 -21.45
C GLY A 51 1.11 -18.83 -19.93
N CYS A 52 1.11 -17.68 -19.27
CA CYS A 52 0.75 -17.55 -17.86
C CYS A 52 -0.75 -17.34 -17.66
N GLY A 53 -1.26 -17.78 -16.52
CA GLY A 53 -2.57 -17.40 -16.04
C GLY A 53 -2.65 -15.91 -15.71
N ILE A 54 -3.86 -15.39 -15.55
CA ILE A 54 -4.10 -13.95 -15.28
C ILE A 54 -3.52 -13.57 -13.92
N ASP A 55 -3.72 -14.42 -12.92
CA ASP A 55 -3.21 -14.31 -11.55
C ASP A 55 -1.67 -14.29 -11.52
N GLU A 56 -1.06 -15.22 -12.23
CA GLU A 56 0.41 -15.30 -12.34
C GLU A 56 0.99 -14.08 -13.06
N ALA A 57 0.38 -13.67 -14.18
CA ALA A 57 0.83 -12.50 -14.92
C ALA A 57 0.74 -11.22 -14.08
N LEU A 58 -0.37 -11.00 -13.36
CA LEU A 58 -0.55 -9.85 -12.49
C LEU A 58 0.42 -9.89 -11.31
N THR A 59 0.62 -11.05 -10.69
CA THR A 59 1.61 -11.24 -9.62
C THR A 59 3.03 -10.87 -10.09
N ARG A 60 3.43 -11.26 -11.29
CA ARG A 60 4.74 -10.91 -11.86
C ARG A 60 4.89 -9.41 -12.11
N VAL A 61 3.84 -8.76 -12.63
CA VAL A 61 3.81 -7.29 -12.81
C VAL A 61 3.98 -6.57 -11.47
N LEU A 62 3.27 -7.02 -10.44
CA LEU A 62 3.37 -6.46 -9.10
C LEU A 62 4.73 -6.74 -8.46
N ALA A 63 5.28 -7.94 -8.63
CA ALA A 63 6.60 -8.31 -8.10
C ALA A 63 7.74 -7.46 -8.69
N ALA A 64 7.60 -7.01 -9.94
CA ALA A 64 8.58 -6.12 -10.57
C ALA A 64 8.53 -4.68 -10.03
N ARG A 65 7.46 -4.28 -9.35
CA ARG A 65 7.20 -2.90 -8.91
C ARG A 65 7.11 -2.73 -7.40
N MET A 66 6.69 -3.77 -6.71
CA MET A 66 6.46 -3.76 -5.27
C MET A 66 7.73 -4.17 -4.53
N HIS A 67 8.20 -3.29 -3.66
CA HIS A 67 9.33 -3.58 -2.79
C HIS A 67 8.85 -3.66 -1.34
N ALA A 68 8.86 -4.88 -0.78
CA ALA A 68 8.57 -5.09 0.63
C ALA A 68 9.82 -4.77 1.47
N ALA A 69 9.67 -3.94 2.49
CA ALA A 69 10.72 -3.58 3.42
C ALA A 69 10.14 -3.47 4.85
N PRO A 70 9.83 -4.60 5.51
CA PRO A 70 9.32 -4.60 6.87
C PRO A 70 10.22 -3.80 7.82
N LEU A 71 9.61 -3.19 8.84
CA LEU A 71 10.37 -2.45 9.85
C LEU A 71 11.15 -3.42 10.74
N ASP A 72 12.41 -3.14 10.91
CA ASP A 72 13.25 -3.81 11.90
C ASP A 72 13.17 -3.07 13.23
N LEU A 73 12.18 -3.40 14.05
CA LEU A 73 11.93 -2.75 15.32
C LEU A 73 13.03 -3.04 16.35
N ALA A 74 13.86 -4.07 16.14
CA ALA A 74 14.99 -4.39 17.01
C ALA A 74 16.13 -3.37 16.89
N ASN A 75 16.35 -2.87 15.67
CA ASN A 75 17.42 -1.92 15.37
C ASN A 75 16.90 -0.49 15.19
N SER A 76 15.59 -0.30 15.01
CA SER A 76 14.99 1.03 14.91
C SER A 76 14.84 1.66 16.29
N THR A 77 15.50 2.79 16.52
CA THR A 77 15.42 3.49 17.82
C THR A 77 14.42 4.65 17.79
N ARG A 78 14.20 5.25 16.62
CA ARG A 78 13.30 6.39 16.46
C ARG A 78 12.55 6.32 15.13
N ILE A 79 11.22 6.30 15.19
CA ILE A 79 10.34 6.31 14.03
C ILE A 79 9.52 7.59 14.06
N PHE A 80 9.51 8.32 12.94
CA PHE A 80 8.66 9.48 12.74
C PHE A 80 7.54 9.12 11.74
N LEU A 81 6.29 9.19 12.20
CA LEU A 81 5.12 8.91 11.38
C LEU A 81 4.61 10.20 10.74
N ILE A 82 4.46 10.18 9.43
CA ILE A 82 3.91 11.28 8.63
C ILE A 82 2.78 10.80 7.74
N GLY A 83 1.78 11.63 7.55
CA GLY A 83 0.66 11.32 6.66
C GLY A 83 -0.51 12.29 6.82
N PRO A 84 -1.52 12.19 5.97
CA PRO A 84 -2.72 13.00 6.06
C PRO A 84 -3.48 12.82 7.38
N SER A 85 -4.34 13.77 7.71
CA SER A 85 -5.28 13.61 8.82
C SER A 85 -6.21 12.43 8.53
N GLY A 86 -6.47 11.59 9.54
CA GLY A 86 -7.32 10.41 9.37
C GLY A 86 -6.63 9.19 8.74
N ALA A 87 -5.36 9.27 8.38
CA ALA A 87 -4.61 8.13 7.81
C ALA A 87 -4.32 6.99 8.82
N GLY A 88 -4.72 7.08 10.09
CA GLY A 88 -4.51 6.03 11.09
C GLY A 88 -3.14 6.06 11.77
N ARG A 89 -2.41 7.19 11.74
CA ARG A 89 -1.06 7.32 12.32
C ARG A 89 -1.00 6.96 13.80
N SER A 90 -1.93 7.47 14.62
CA SER A 90 -1.94 7.19 16.06
C SER A 90 -2.18 5.70 16.36
N SER A 91 -3.03 5.03 15.55
CA SER A 91 -3.21 3.59 15.63
C SER A 91 -1.92 2.84 15.24
N VAL A 92 -1.23 3.27 14.19
CA VAL A 92 0.07 2.72 13.79
C VAL A 92 1.11 2.94 14.87
N ALA A 93 1.17 4.13 15.49
CA ALA A 93 2.09 4.42 16.59
C ALA A 93 1.88 3.44 17.76
N ALA A 94 0.63 3.24 18.18
CA ALA A 94 0.30 2.30 19.23
C ALA A 94 0.73 0.86 18.90
N LYS A 95 0.46 0.40 17.66
CA LYS A 95 0.87 -0.93 17.18
C LYS A 95 2.39 -1.11 17.17
N LEU A 96 3.13 -0.12 16.72
CA LEU A 96 4.60 -0.18 16.70
C LEU A 96 5.17 -0.31 18.12
N VAL A 97 4.68 0.50 19.04
CA VAL A 97 5.11 0.47 20.45
C VAL A 97 4.77 -0.88 21.08
N GLU A 98 3.53 -1.37 20.88
CA GLU A 98 3.09 -2.65 21.43
C GLU A 98 3.88 -3.82 20.84
N THR A 99 4.11 -3.82 19.53
CA THR A 99 4.90 -4.86 18.85
C THR A 99 6.35 -4.87 19.35
N ALA A 100 6.96 -3.69 19.51
CA ALA A 100 8.32 -3.57 20.05
C ALA A 100 8.39 -4.04 21.52
N ALA A 101 7.42 -3.66 22.36
CA ALA A 101 7.37 -4.05 23.76
C ALA A 101 7.23 -5.58 23.92
N ARG A 102 6.38 -6.24 23.13
CA ARG A 102 6.24 -7.71 23.11
C ARG A 102 7.51 -8.43 22.69
N ALA A 103 8.30 -7.81 21.82
CA ALA A 103 9.59 -8.33 21.39
C ALA A 103 10.74 -7.99 22.35
N GLY A 104 10.47 -7.26 23.46
CA GLY A 104 11.48 -6.84 24.44
C GLY A 104 12.26 -5.59 24.04
N HIS A 105 11.85 -4.88 22.99
CA HIS A 105 12.53 -3.68 22.46
C HIS A 105 11.96 -2.39 23.09
N ASN A 106 12.27 -2.12 24.34
CA ASN A 106 11.70 -1.02 25.12
C ASN A 106 12.34 0.37 24.84
N GLN A 107 13.23 0.48 23.87
CA GLN A 107 13.91 1.74 23.54
C GLN A 107 13.33 2.44 22.31
N LEU A 108 12.32 1.86 21.65
CA LEU A 108 11.68 2.45 20.48
C LEU A 108 10.91 3.73 20.87
N VAL A 109 11.23 4.83 20.20
CA VAL A 109 10.51 6.09 20.30
C VAL A 109 9.73 6.30 19.01
N VAL A 110 8.40 6.32 19.10
CA VAL A 110 7.53 6.63 17.96
C VAL A 110 7.01 8.06 18.12
N ILE A 111 7.26 8.88 17.10
CA ILE A 111 6.80 10.27 17.06
C ILE A 111 5.61 10.32 16.09
N ASP A 112 4.40 10.48 16.64
CA ASP A 112 3.20 10.72 15.84
C ASP A 112 3.11 12.22 15.53
N SER A 113 3.26 12.59 14.27
CA SER A 113 3.13 13.97 13.84
C SER A 113 1.66 14.41 13.82
N GLN A 114 1.41 15.70 13.81
CA GLN A 114 0.11 16.22 13.42
C GLN A 114 -0.18 15.88 11.93
N GLY A 115 -1.48 15.84 11.53
CA GLY A 115 -1.87 15.61 10.13
C GLY A 115 -1.31 16.66 9.20
N PHE A 116 -0.59 16.23 8.18
CA PHE A 116 -0.05 17.12 7.16
C PHE A 116 -0.91 17.09 5.91
N ASN A 117 -1.25 18.28 5.40
CA ASN A 117 -1.84 18.41 4.08
C ASN A 117 -0.71 18.47 3.04
N PRO A 118 -0.62 17.53 2.09
CA PRO A 118 0.43 17.51 1.07
C PRO A 118 0.43 18.74 0.16
N ARG A 119 -0.70 19.45 0.06
CA ARG A 119 -0.86 20.68 -0.72
C ARG A 119 -0.43 21.93 0.04
N ASN A 120 -0.10 21.81 1.34
CA ASN A 120 0.37 22.94 2.15
C ASN A 120 1.90 23.10 2.06
N LEU A 121 2.35 24.15 1.38
CA LEU A 121 3.79 24.41 1.19
C LEU A 121 4.55 24.61 2.50
N LYS A 122 3.92 25.22 3.53
CA LYS A 122 4.55 25.41 4.84
C LYS A 122 4.75 24.06 5.55
N ALA A 123 3.79 23.15 5.44
CA ALA A 123 3.89 21.79 6.00
C ALA A 123 5.01 21.01 5.31
N ARG A 124 5.13 21.11 3.99
CA ARG A 124 6.21 20.48 3.21
C ARG A 124 7.59 21.01 3.59
N ALA A 125 7.73 22.34 3.72
CA ALA A 125 8.99 22.95 4.13
C ALA A 125 9.39 22.57 5.57
N ALA A 126 8.44 22.54 6.49
CA ALA A 126 8.67 22.10 7.87
C ALA A 126 9.15 20.64 7.94
N PHE A 127 8.62 19.76 7.09
CA PHE A 127 9.03 18.37 7.00
C PHE A 127 10.47 18.21 6.49
N GLY A 128 10.89 18.96 5.45
CA GLY A 128 12.26 18.95 4.93
C GLY A 128 13.31 19.22 6.02
N CYS A 129 12.93 19.98 7.06
CA CYS A 129 13.81 20.23 8.20
C CYS A 129 13.90 19.05 9.20
N VAL A 130 12.93 18.12 9.20
CA VAL A 130 12.90 16.97 10.12
C VAL A 130 13.60 15.75 9.52
N GLY A 131 13.48 15.55 8.20
CA GLY A 131 13.97 14.37 7.49
C GLY A 131 15.50 14.19 7.45
N ASP A 132 16.27 15.24 7.75
CA ASP A 132 17.74 15.27 7.56
C ASP A 132 18.56 14.98 8.84
N ARG A 133 17.91 14.50 9.90
CA ARG A 133 18.56 14.26 11.19
C ARG A 133 18.93 12.79 11.45
N GLY A 134 19.62 12.17 10.52
CA GLY A 134 20.51 10.97 10.61
C GLY A 134 20.18 9.78 11.52
N GLN A 135 19.22 9.86 12.43
CA GLN A 135 18.85 8.81 13.40
C GLN A 135 17.34 8.57 13.50
N VAL A 136 16.53 9.21 12.64
CA VAL A 136 15.09 9.09 12.68
C VAL A 136 14.62 8.46 11.38
N GLU A 137 14.03 7.30 11.46
CA GLU A 137 13.39 6.66 10.31
C GLU A 137 12.01 7.28 10.05
N THR A 138 11.82 7.84 8.86
CA THR A 138 10.54 8.44 8.47
C THR A 138 9.68 7.42 7.75
N ILE A 139 8.48 7.18 8.27
CA ILE A 139 7.50 6.26 7.72
C ILE A 139 6.24 7.04 7.33
N GLY A 140 5.87 6.92 6.07
CA GLY A 140 4.59 7.42 5.58
C GLY A 140 3.45 6.53 6.03
N VAL A 141 2.35 7.13 6.50
CA VAL A 141 1.11 6.41 6.80
C VAL A 141 0.02 6.92 5.88
N VAL A 142 -0.54 6.03 5.08
CA VAL A 142 -1.64 6.32 4.15
C VAL A 142 -2.79 5.35 4.36
N SER A 143 -4.00 5.77 4.04
CA SER A 143 -5.18 4.92 4.19
C SER A 143 -5.49 4.18 2.88
N ALA A 144 -5.84 2.91 2.95
CA ALA A 144 -6.39 2.15 1.83
C ALA A 144 -7.74 2.70 1.33
N LEU A 145 -8.40 3.53 2.14
CA LEU A 145 -9.67 4.20 1.82
C LEU A 145 -9.49 5.51 1.04
N ALA A 146 -8.26 6.03 0.94
CA ALA A 146 -7.96 7.23 0.18
C ALA A 146 -8.06 6.97 -1.34
N ASP A 147 -8.06 8.03 -2.13
CA ASP A 147 -7.93 7.89 -3.58
C ASP A 147 -6.46 7.66 -3.97
N ALA A 148 -6.25 6.94 -5.07
CA ALA A 148 -4.91 6.61 -5.58
C ALA A 148 -4.07 7.85 -5.88
N GLU A 149 -4.72 8.92 -6.39
CA GLU A 149 -4.08 10.21 -6.68
C GLU A 149 -3.64 10.91 -5.39
N GLU A 150 -4.48 10.92 -4.34
CA GLU A 150 -4.12 11.51 -3.04
C GLU A 150 -2.92 10.81 -2.39
N VAL A 151 -2.88 9.48 -2.49
CA VAL A 151 -1.73 8.69 -2.01
C VAL A 151 -0.48 9.06 -2.80
N SER A 152 -0.57 9.13 -4.13
CA SER A 152 0.55 9.50 -5.01
C SER A 152 1.06 10.92 -4.70
N GLU A 153 0.14 11.90 -4.53
CA GLU A 153 0.48 13.26 -4.11
C GLU A 153 1.21 13.28 -2.76
N THR A 154 0.73 12.49 -1.80
CA THR A 154 1.32 12.41 -0.46
C THR A 154 2.75 11.86 -0.51
N ILE A 155 2.96 10.78 -1.25
CA ILE A 155 4.29 10.17 -1.44
C ILE A 155 5.25 11.17 -2.08
N ALA A 156 4.82 11.84 -3.15
CA ALA A 156 5.64 12.80 -3.86
C ALA A 156 5.93 14.06 -3.03
N ALA A 157 4.91 14.61 -2.34
CA ALA A 157 5.03 15.83 -1.56
C ALA A 157 6.02 15.70 -0.41
N PHE A 158 6.08 14.54 0.24
CA PHE A 158 6.94 14.28 1.39
C PHE A 158 8.12 13.35 1.06
N GLN A 159 8.32 12.99 -0.21
CA GLN A 159 9.40 12.12 -0.69
C GLN A 159 9.50 10.82 0.12
N LEU A 160 8.35 10.20 0.39
CA LEU A 160 8.25 9.05 1.26
C LEU A 160 8.91 7.83 0.62
N LYS A 161 9.87 7.25 1.32
CA LYS A 161 10.61 6.06 0.86
C LYS A 161 9.99 4.76 1.37
N ARG A 162 9.32 4.80 2.52
CA ARG A 162 8.73 3.63 3.16
C ARG A 162 7.35 3.98 3.70
N LEU A 163 6.40 3.05 3.56
CA LEU A 163 4.97 3.27 3.86
C LEU A 163 4.39 2.17 4.74
N ILE A 164 3.41 2.57 5.55
CA ILE A 164 2.41 1.67 6.15
C ILE A 164 1.05 2.06 5.58
N VAL A 165 0.30 1.06 5.10
CA VAL A 165 -1.06 1.27 4.58
C VAL A 165 -2.08 0.74 5.59
N THR A 166 -3.00 1.60 6.02
CA THR A 166 -3.99 1.30 7.07
C THR A 166 -5.37 1.03 6.49
N GLY A 167 -6.23 0.36 7.28
CA GLY A 167 -7.65 0.20 6.97
C GLY A 167 -7.92 -0.77 5.82
N LEU A 168 -7.08 -1.78 5.66
CA LEU A 168 -7.24 -2.77 4.58
C LEU A 168 -8.48 -3.65 4.78
N ASP A 169 -8.94 -3.84 6.01
CA ASP A 169 -10.17 -4.53 6.38
C ASP A 169 -11.44 -3.82 5.93
N MET A 170 -11.41 -2.49 5.88
CA MET A 170 -12.53 -1.65 5.47
C MET A 170 -12.52 -1.32 3.97
N ALA A 171 -11.40 -1.59 3.28
CA ALA A 171 -11.25 -1.24 1.88
C ALA A 171 -11.97 -2.24 0.97
N GLY A 172 -12.99 -1.77 0.24
CA GLY A 172 -13.61 -2.52 -0.85
C GLY A 172 -12.91 -2.32 -2.20
N ARG A 173 -11.91 -1.44 -2.26
CA ARG A 173 -11.13 -1.12 -3.46
C ARG A 173 -9.69 -0.88 -3.07
N PHE A 174 -8.76 -1.35 -3.90
CA PHE A 174 -7.33 -1.38 -3.56
C PHE A 174 -6.47 -0.46 -4.45
N GLY A 175 -7.09 0.54 -5.08
CA GLY A 175 -6.36 1.51 -5.91
C GLY A 175 -5.33 2.31 -5.13
N ALA A 176 -5.69 2.80 -3.93
CA ALA A 176 -4.77 3.51 -3.04
C ALA A 176 -3.58 2.63 -2.63
N LEU A 177 -3.84 1.39 -2.21
CA LEU A 177 -2.80 0.43 -1.87
C LEU A 177 -1.88 0.14 -3.07
N THR A 178 -2.47 -0.09 -4.25
CA THR A 178 -1.71 -0.35 -5.48
C THR A 178 -0.86 0.86 -5.86
N ALA A 179 -1.41 2.07 -5.79
CA ALA A 179 -0.63 3.30 -6.01
C ALA A 179 0.52 3.42 -5.00
N ALA A 180 0.27 3.17 -3.72
CA ALA A 180 1.29 3.24 -2.68
C ALA A 180 2.51 2.36 -2.99
N VAL A 181 2.27 1.12 -3.44
CA VAL A 181 3.37 0.15 -3.67
C VAL A 181 4.02 0.25 -5.06
N THR A 182 3.41 0.96 -6.00
CA THR A 182 3.93 1.06 -7.38
C THR A 182 4.56 2.40 -7.72
N GLN A 183 4.52 3.38 -6.81
CA GLN A 183 5.10 4.72 -6.95
C GLN A 183 6.57 4.81 -6.50
N GLY A 184 7.24 3.68 -6.31
CA GLY A 184 8.64 3.61 -5.89
C GLY A 184 8.87 3.70 -4.38
N ALA A 185 7.84 3.84 -3.56
CA ALA A 185 7.94 3.68 -2.13
C ALA A 185 7.91 2.20 -1.73
N GLN A 186 8.66 1.86 -0.68
CA GLN A 186 8.68 0.50 -0.13
C GLN A 186 7.50 0.29 0.82
N LEU A 187 6.84 -0.84 0.74
CA LEU A 187 5.80 -1.22 1.69
C LEU A 187 6.44 -1.87 2.92
N ALA A 188 6.33 -1.20 4.07
CA ALA A 188 6.72 -1.79 5.34
C ALA A 188 5.66 -2.77 5.83
N HIS A 189 4.46 -2.27 6.07
CA HIS A 189 3.37 -3.06 6.62
C HIS A 189 2.01 -2.60 6.11
N VAL A 190 1.00 -3.45 6.33
CA VAL A 190 -0.42 -3.10 6.22
C VAL A 190 -1.11 -3.36 7.55
N THR A 191 -2.26 -2.70 7.80
CA THR A 191 -3.09 -2.98 8.97
C THR A 191 -4.51 -3.32 8.56
N ARG A 192 -5.12 -4.30 9.25
CA ARG A 192 -6.50 -4.77 9.03
C ARG A 192 -7.42 -4.53 10.21
N ALA A 193 -6.94 -3.93 11.28
CA ALA A 193 -7.74 -3.61 12.46
C ALA A 193 -7.18 -2.37 13.16
N PRO A 194 -8.00 -1.57 13.86
CA PRO A 194 -7.54 -0.39 14.59
C PRO A 194 -6.82 -0.74 15.90
N ASP A 195 -7.09 -1.91 16.48
CA ASP A 195 -6.61 -2.30 17.80
C ASP A 195 -5.09 -2.34 17.88
N ALA A 196 -4.52 -1.84 18.97
CA ALA A 196 -3.06 -1.76 19.14
C ALA A 196 -2.38 -3.13 19.18
N ASP A 197 -3.08 -4.14 19.67
CA ASP A 197 -2.61 -5.52 19.77
C ASP A 197 -2.72 -6.32 18.45
N ALA A 198 -3.49 -5.82 17.49
CA ALA A 198 -3.56 -6.44 16.17
C ALA A 198 -2.21 -6.30 15.42
N PRO A 199 -1.77 -7.35 14.72
CA PRO A 199 -0.44 -7.38 14.12
C PRO A 199 -0.28 -6.35 13.00
N LEU A 200 0.98 -5.93 12.81
CA LEU A 200 1.44 -5.31 11.58
C LEU A 200 1.74 -6.43 10.58
N GLU A 201 1.00 -6.46 9.47
CA GLU A 201 1.12 -7.53 8.49
C GLU A 201 2.05 -7.13 7.34
N THR A 202 2.68 -8.11 6.71
CA THR A 202 3.35 -7.96 5.43
C THR A 202 2.40 -8.36 4.30
N LEU A 203 2.57 -7.78 3.13
CA LEU A 203 1.78 -8.09 1.94
C LEU A 203 2.70 -8.51 0.81
N SER A 204 2.46 -9.67 0.24
CA SER A 204 3.18 -10.13 -0.94
C SER A 204 2.55 -9.64 -2.24
N PRO A 205 3.29 -9.64 -3.37
CA PRO A 205 2.72 -9.36 -4.68
C PRO A 205 1.56 -10.29 -5.04
N GLY A 206 1.61 -11.55 -4.63
CA GLY A 206 0.54 -12.53 -4.84
C GLY A 206 -0.72 -12.19 -4.02
N ASP A 207 -0.55 -11.76 -2.77
CA ASP A 207 -1.68 -11.32 -1.94
C ASP A 207 -2.38 -10.10 -2.56
N LEU A 208 -1.59 -9.13 -3.06
CA LEU A 208 -2.16 -7.96 -3.75
C LEU A 208 -2.84 -8.34 -5.07
N ALA A 209 -2.26 -9.28 -5.84
CA ALA A 209 -2.89 -9.79 -7.05
C ALA A 209 -4.26 -10.44 -6.73
N ASN A 210 -4.31 -11.26 -5.69
CA ASN A 210 -5.56 -11.88 -5.23
C ASN A 210 -6.61 -10.83 -4.80
N LEU A 211 -6.19 -9.78 -4.09
CA LEU A 211 -7.08 -8.68 -3.71
C LEU A 211 -7.63 -7.91 -4.93
N LEU A 212 -6.85 -7.81 -6.00
CA LEU A 212 -7.24 -7.11 -7.23
C LEU A 212 -8.10 -7.98 -8.16
N LEU A 213 -8.03 -9.29 -8.04
CA LEU A 213 -8.82 -10.23 -8.87
C LEU A 213 -10.11 -10.70 -8.17
N GLY A 214 -10.21 -10.56 -6.84
CA GLY A 214 -11.41 -10.87 -6.02
C GLY A 214 -11.46 -12.28 -5.55
#